data_e1e887f0285bbdf7747cef2d891f688d
#
_entry.id   e1e887f0285bbdf7747cef2d891f688d
#
_cell.length_a   1.000
_cell.length_b   1.000
_cell.length_c   1.000
_cell.angle_alpha   90.00
_cell.angle_beta   90.00
_cell.angle_gamma   90.00
#
_symmetry.space_group_name_H-M   'P 1'
#
loop_
_entity.id
_entity.type
_entity.pdbx_description
1 polymer ?
#
loop_
_entity_poly.entity_id
_entity_poly.type
_entity_poly.pdbx_seq_one_letter_code
_entity_poly.pdbx_strand_id
1 'polypeptide(L)'
;KFWQQAEEEVFSSLGVTVTEEFSAQTKTMTTGEVARFWYEKYPWQSGELQQAEQMVVTRVIELIEQQDCAIEGVKAFIERHRAKGFKIGLATNSPQRIIPVVLNKLGISHLFDAVSSAESEEKGKPDPAVYTTTAEKLNVMPAHCFAIEDSHSGMLAAKSAGMTVLAFTNGNSMETPLASYHITDFGSQTIETY
;
A
#
# COMPACT_ATOMS: atom_id res chain seq x y z
N LYS A 1 4.29 9.00 -4.04
CA LYS A 1 4.16 10.16 -4.94
C LYS A 1 2.75 10.73 -4.88
N PHE A 2 1.69 10.01 -5.30
CA PHE A 2 0.31 10.53 -5.36
C PHE A 2 -0.27 10.90 -3.99
N TRP A 3 -0.04 10.09 -2.97
CA TRP A 3 -0.46 10.39 -1.61
C TRP A 3 0.11 11.71 -1.11
N GLN A 4 1.43 11.88 -1.20
CA GLN A 4 2.10 13.10 -0.77
C GLN A 4 1.56 14.34 -1.50
N GLN A 5 1.36 14.24 -2.82
CA GLN A 5 0.81 15.33 -3.61
C GLN A 5 -0.63 15.66 -3.19
N ALA A 6 -1.49 14.63 -3.02
CA ALA A 6 -2.87 14.83 -2.62
C ALA A 6 -2.99 15.43 -1.21
N GLU A 7 -2.18 14.95 -0.27
CA GLU A 7 -2.12 15.49 1.09
C GLU A 7 -1.68 16.96 1.07
N GLU A 8 -0.62 17.30 0.34
CA GLU A 8 -0.13 18.67 0.22
C GLU A 8 -1.20 19.61 -0.36
N GLU A 9 -1.84 19.22 -1.46
CA GLU A 9 -2.86 20.02 -2.12
C GLU A 9 -4.11 20.20 -1.23
N VAL A 10 -4.60 19.12 -0.61
CA VAL A 10 -5.83 19.16 0.19
C VAL A 10 -5.59 19.90 1.51
N PHE A 11 -4.56 19.55 2.27
CA PHE A 11 -4.33 20.21 3.56
C PHE A 11 -3.93 21.69 3.39
N SER A 12 -3.18 22.04 2.34
CA SER A 12 -2.92 23.44 2.01
C SER A 12 -4.23 24.22 1.71
N SER A 13 -5.18 23.58 1.02
CA SER A 13 -6.51 24.20 0.77
C SER A 13 -7.32 24.43 2.05
N LEU A 14 -7.05 23.68 3.11
CA LEU A 14 -7.64 23.82 4.44
C LEU A 14 -6.87 24.82 5.35
N GLY A 15 -5.83 25.48 4.80
CA GLY A 15 -5.01 26.46 5.53
C GLY A 15 -3.86 25.86 6.33
N VAL A 16 -3.55 24.57 6.11
CA VAL A 16 -2.42 23.90 6.76
C VAL A 16 -1.11 24.28 6.04
N THR A 17 -0.07 24.57 6.80
CA THR A 17 1.30 24.71 6.26
C THR A 17 1.96 23.34 6.26
N VAL A 18 1.92 22.67 5.12
CA VAL A 18 2.56 21.36 4.94
C VAL A 18 4.08 21.54 4.82
N THR A 19 4.85 20.91 5.70
CA THR A 19 6.32 20.94 5.69
C THR A 19 6.88 19.54 5.43
N GLU A 20 8.08 19.44 4.84
CA GLU A 20 8.74 18.16 4.60
C GLU A 20 8.97 17.37 5.91
N GLU A 21 9.30 18.06 7.00
CA GLU A 21 9.51 17.45 8.32
C GLU A 21 8.26 16.71 8.79
N PHE A 22 7.09 17.32 8.67
CA PHE A 22 5.83 16.72 9.09
C PHE A 22 5.33 15.67 8.08
N SER A 23 5.52 15.92 6.79
CA SER A 23 5.21 14.93 5.75
C SER A 23 6.03 13.62 5.91
N ALA A 24 7.24 13.70 6.45
CA ALA A 24 8.03 12.51 6.76
C ALA A 24 7.41 11.68 7.90
N GLN A 25 6.72 12.32 8.86
CA GLN A 25 6.06 11.64 9.98
C GLN A 25 4.76 10.94 9.55
N THR A 26 4.07 11.45 8.51
CA THR A 26 2.78 10.90 8.06
C THR A 26 2.92 9.70 7.12
N LYS A 27 4.12 9.41 6.59
CA LYS A 27 4.34 8.37 5.55
C LYS A 27 3.85 6.96 5.90
N THR A 28 3.77 6.62 7.18
CA THR A 28 3.35 5.29 7.65
C THR A 28 1.94 5.28 8.23
N MET A 29 1.29 6.42 8.31
CA MET A 29 -0.03 6.60 8.87
C MET A 29 -1.12 6.20 7.86
N THR A 30 -2.27 5.78 8.38
CA THR A 30 -3.49 5.68 7.59
C THR A 30 -4.02 7.08 7.26
N THR A 31 -4.87 7.21 6.25
CA THR A 31 -5.42 8.51 5.83
C THR A 31 -6.16 9.24 6.97
N GLY A 32 -6.87 8.50 7.81
CA GLY A 32 -7.55 9.05 8.99
C GLY A 32 -6.57 9.55 10.06
N GLU A 33 -5.47 8.84 10.28
CA GLU A 33 -4.39 9.27 11.19
C GLU A 33 -3.70 10.53 10.67
N VAL A 34 -3.47 10.64 9.36
CA VAL A 34 -2.92 11.84 8.71
C VAL A 34 -3.84 13.03 8.89
N ALA A 35 -5.15 12.87 8.65
CA ALA A 35 -6.12 13.93 8.83
C ALA A 35 -6.12 14.43 10.29
N ARG A 36 -6.10 13.53 11.26
CA ARG A 36 -6.04 13.86 12.69
C ARG A 36 -4.74 14.58 13.05
N PHE A 37 -3.59 14.06 12.58
CA PHE A 37 -2.27 14.66 12.80
C PHE A 37 -2.21 16.12 12.35
N TRP A 38 -2.72 16.43 11.16
CA TRP A 38 -2.73 17.78 10.64
C TRP A 38 -3.72 18.66 11.37
N TYR A 39 -4.90 18.14 11.72
CA TYR A 39 -5.90 18.90 12.49
C TYR A 39 -5.40 19.30 13.88
N GLU A 40 -4.69 18.43 14.57
CA GLU A 40 -4.10 18.72 15.89
C GLU A 40 -3.05 19.85 15.84
N LYS A 41 -2.32 19.96 14.72
CA LYS A 41 -1.32 21.01 14.52
C LYS A 41 -1.91 22.31 13.96
N TYR A 42 -2.85 22.20 13.07
CA TYR A 42 -3.48 23.33 12.35
C TYR A 42 -4.99 23.12 12.27
N PRO A 43 -5.74 23.42 13.37
CA PRO A 43 -7.19 23.23 13.36
C PRO A 43 -7.85 24.12 12.28
N TRP A 44 -8.55 23.49 11.35
CA TRP A 44 -9.37 24.20 10.35
C TRP A 44 -10.82 24.34 10.82
N GLN A 45 -11.51 25.42 10.36
CA GLN A 45 -12.86 25.75 10.81
C GLN A 45 -13.97 25.08 9.98
N SER A 46 -13.65 24.56 8.79
CA SER A 46 -14.63 24.01 7.87
C SER A 46 -14.48 22.50 7.74
N GLY A 47 -15.50 21.77 8.15
CA GLY A 47 -15.60 20.34 7.91
C GLY A 47 -15.08 19.45 9.04
N GLU A 48 -15.50 18.20 9.02
CA GLU A 48 -15.06 17.16 9.94
C GLU A 48 -13.78 16.50 9.44
N LEU A 49 -13.01 15.84 10.32
CA LEU A 49 -11.83 15.06 9.97
C LEU A 49 -12.10 14.08 8.84
N GLN A 50 -13.26 13.42 8.87
CA GLN A 50 -13.69 12.48 7.85
C GLN A 50 -13.86 13.13 6.48
N GLN A 51 -14.27 14.40 6.42
CA GLN A 51 -14.39 15.14 5.16
C GLN A 51 -13.00 15.41 4.56
N ALA A 52 -12.03 15.81 5.37
CA ALA A 52 -10.64 16.01 4.92
C ALA A 52 -10.04 14.70 4.40
N GLU A 53 -10.25 13.59 5.11
CA GLU A 53 -9.86 12.26 4.65
C GLU A 53 -10.47 11.92 3.28
N GLN A 54 -11.77 12.13 3.10
CA GLN A 54 -12.45 11.88 1.84
C GLN A 54 -11.92 12.76 0.70
N MET A 55 -11.56 14.02 0.98
CA MET A 55 -10.96 14.92 -0.01
C MET A 55 -9.58 14.39 -0.47
N VAL A 56 -8.74 13.96 0.46
CA VAL A 56 -7.42 13.35 0.13
C VAL A 56 -7.62 12.12 -0.75
N VAL A 57 -8.48 11.19 -0.34
CA VAL A 57 -8.75 9.96 -1.09
C VAL A 57 -9.29 10.26 -2.49
N THR A 58 -10.21 11.23 -2.61
CA THR A 58 -10.74 11.66 -3.90
C THR A 58 -9.63 12.21 -4.79
N ARG A 59 -8.75 13.04 -4.22
CA ARG A 59 -7.63 13.62 -4.97
C ARG A 59 -6.62 12.58 -5.42
N VAL A 60 -6.34 11.58 -4.58
CA VAL A 60 -5.50 10.43 -4.98
C VAL A 60 -6.11 9.68 -6.17
N ILE A 61 -7.42 9.46 -6.16
CA ILE A 61 -8.12 8.80 -7.29
C ILE A 61 -7.95 9.61 -8.57
N GLU A 62 -8.19 10.92 -8.54
CA GLU A 62 -8.01 11.81 -9.69
C GLU A 62 -6.57 11.75 -10.24
N LEU A 63 -5.56 11.77 -9.37
CA LEU A 63 -4.15 11.69 -9.76
C LEU A 63 -3.83 10.33 -10.40
N ILE A 64 -4.37 9.24 -9.87
CA ILE A 64 -4.22 7.90 -10.45
C ILE A 64 -4.86 7.85 -11.83
N GLU A 65 -6.05 8.42 -12.03
CA GLU A 65 -6.73 8.43 -13.32
C GLU A 65 -5.99 9.26 -14.37
N GLN A 66 -5.37 10.37 -13.97
CA GLN A 66 -4.71 11.32 -14.86
C GLN A 66 -3.26 10.94 -15.20
N GLN A 67 -2.56 10.21 -14.34
CA GLN A 67 -1.14 9.92 -14.49
C GLN A 67 -0.88 8.42 -14.64
N ASP A 68 0.28 8.08 -15.20
CA ASP A 68 0.75 6.70 -15.22
C ASP A 68 1.24 6.29 -13.81
N CYS A 69 0.75 5.15 -13.34
CA CYS A 69 1.10 4.55 -12.07
C CYS A 69 1.63 3.12 -12.19
N ALA A 70 1.83 2.63 -13.42
CA ALA A 70 2.31 1.28 -13.64
C ALA A 70 3.77 1.13 -13.17
N ILE A 71 4.04 0.02 -12.49
CA ILE A 71 5.39 -0.47 -12.25
C ILE A 71 5.71 -1.47 -13.36
N GLU A 72 6.80 -1.25 -14.07
CA GLU A 72 7.19 -2.10 -15.19
C GLU A 72 7.33 -3.56 -14.75
N GLY A 73 6.79 -4.47 -15.56
CA GLY A 73 6.88 -5.91 -15.35
C GLY A 73 5.89 -6.48 -14.33
N VAL A 74 5.20 -5.69 -13.49
CA VAL A 74 4.35 -6.20 -12.41
C VAL A 74 3.22 -7.10 -12.94
N LYS A 75 2.56 -6.72 -14.03
CA LYS A 75 1.49 -7.51 -14.63
C LYS A 75 2.00 -8.87 -15.10
N ALA A 76 3.08 -8.88 -15.88
CA ALA A 76 3.69 -10.11 -16.38
C ALA A 76 4.22 -11.00 -15.24
N PHE A 77 4.74 -10.41 -14.16
CA PHE A 77 5.16 -11.12 -12.97
C PHE A 77 3.97 -11.86 -12.32
N ILE A 78 2.86 -11.19 -12.10
CA ILE A 78 1.64 -11.78 -11.52
C ILE A 78 1.12 -12.91 -12.43
N GLU A 79 1.00 -12.66 -13.74
CA GLU A 79 0.53 -13.66 -14.72
C GLU A 79 1.40 -14.92 -14.71
N ARG A 80 2.74 -14.77 -14.68
CA ARG A 80 3.67 -15.91 -14.60
C ARG A 80 3.46 -16.76 -13.35
N HIS A 81 3.24 -16.13 -12.18
CA HIS A 81 3.04 -16.85 -10.93
C HIS A 81 1.67 -17.53 -10.87
N ARG A 82 0.61 -16.87 -11.39
CA ARG A 82 -0.70 -17.51 -11.54
C ARG A 82 -0.63 -18.75 -12.45
N ALA A 83 0.09 -18.67 -13.57
CA ALA A 83 0.28 -19.80 -14.47
C ALA A 83 0.98 -21.01 -13.80
N LYS A 84 1.74 -20.77 -12.73
CA LYS A 84 2.38 -21.79 -11.89
C LYS A 84 1.49 -22.28 -10.72
N GLY A 85 0.26 -21.79 -10.63
CA GLY A 85 -0.69 -22.20 -9.60
C GLY A 85 -0.64 -21.39 -8.31
N PHE A 86 0.13 -20.29 -8.24
CA PHE A 86 0.11 -19.41 -7.09
C PHE A 86 -1.23 -18.65 -7.02
N LYS A 87 -1.75 -18.54 -5.82
CA LYS A 87 -2.84 -17.62 -5.49
C LYS A 87 -2.27 -16.23 -5.22
N ILE A 88 -2.94 -15.19 -5.72
CA ILE A 88 -2.47 -13.81 -5.63
C ILE A 88 -3.40 -13.00 -4.73
N GLY A 89 -2.83 -12.40 -3.69
CA GLY A 89 -3.54 -11.51 -2.77
C GLY A 89 -3.00 -10.09 -2.82
N LEU A 90 -3.87 -9.12 -2.58
CA LEU A 90 -3.50 -7.73 -2.33
C LEU A 90 -3.84 -7.38 -0.88
N ALA A 91 -2.83 -6.92 -0.12
CA ALA A 91 -2.96 -6.42 1.24
C ALA A 91 -2.43 -4.98 1.28
N THR A 92 -3.27 -4.01 1.63
CA THR A 92 -2.90 -2.57 1.57
C THR A 92 -3.46 -1.77 2.74
N ASN A 93 -2.74 -0.68 3.10
CA ASN A 93 -3.27 0.35 4.01
C ASN A 93 -4.19 1.35 3.30
N SER A 94 -4.21 1.36 1.96
CA SER A 94 -5.06 2.25 1.19
C SER A 94 -6.55 1.96 1.42
N PRO A 95 -7.40 2.99 1.46
CA PRO A 95 -8.85 2.84 1.54
C PRO A 95 -9.41 1.95 0.44
N GLN A 96 -10.44 1.18 0.77
CA GLN A 96 -11.01 0.19 -0.14
C GLN A 96 -11.48 0.76 -1.48
N ARG A 97 -11.96 2.02 -1.47
CA ARG A 97 -12.43 2.70 -2.70
C ARG A 97 -11.34 2.99 -3.73
N ILE A 98 -10.06 3.05 -3.34
CA ILE A 98 -8.93 3.27 -4.27
C ILE A 98 -8.56 1.98 -5.02
N ILE A 99 -8.73 0.84 -4.39
CA ILE A 99 -8.25 -0.44 -4.91
C ILE A 99 -8.81 -0.75 -6.31
N PRO A 100 -10.13 -0.71 -6.55
CA PRO A 100 -10.67 -0.99 -7.89
C PRO A 100 -10.19 0.01 -8.94
N VAL A 101 -9.97 1.28 -8.57
CA VAL A 101 -9.47 2.30 -9.50
C VAL A 101 -8.07 1.93 -10.01
N VAL A 102 -7.16 1.60 -9.09
CA VAL A 102 -5.79 1.18 -9.45
C VAL A 102 -5.80 -0.11 -10.27
N LEU A 103 -6.49 -1.14 -9.78
CA LEU A 103 -6.48 -2.45 -10.42
C LEU A 103 -7.11 -2.41 -11.83
N ASN A 104 -8.16 -1.63 -12.01
CA ASN A 104 -8.81 -1.46 -13.31
C ASN A 104 -7.92 -0.65 -14.27
N LYS A 105 -7.31 0.44 -13.79
CA LYS A 105 -6.39 1.23 -14.61
C LYS A 105 -5.21 0.41 -15.12
N LEU A 106 -4.67 -0.46 -14.28
CA LEU A 106 -3.57 -1.35 -14.64
C LEU A 106 -4.03 -2.59 -15.44
N GLY A 107 -5.34 -2.84 -15.55
CA GLY A 107 -5.90 -4.00 -16.21
C GLY A 107 -5.52 -5.32 -15.55
N ILE A 108 -5.41 -5.35 -14.21
CA ILE A 108 -4.95 -6.51 -13.43
C ILE A 108 -5.96 -7.00 -12.37
N SER A 109 -7.16 -6.41 -12.30
CA SER A 109 -8.18 -6.80 -11.31
C SER A 109 -8.47 -8.29 -11.29
N HIS A 110 -8.55 -8.91 -12.47
CA HIS A 110 -8.85 -10.32 -12.66
C HIS A 110 -7.71 -11.28 -12.23
N LEU A 111 -6.55 -10.73 -11.90
CA LEU A 111 -5.38 -11.49 -11.49
C LEU A 111 -5.33 -11.75 -9.99
N PHE A 112 -6.15 -11.07 -9.19
CA PHE A 112 -6.18 -11.22 -7.73
C PHE A 112 -7.29 -12.17 -7.28
N ASP A 113 -6.93 -13.15 -6.46
CA ASP A 113 -7.85 -14.10 -5.85
C ASP A 113 -8.42 -13.57 -4.52
N ALA A 114 -7.71 -12.64 -3.88
CA ALA A 114 -8.16 -11.95 -2.67
C ALA A 114 -7.64 -10.51 -2.62
N VAL A 115 -8.46 -9.63 -2.03
CA VAL A 115 -8.11 -8.22 -1.78
C VAL A 115 -8.54 -7.85 -0.37
N SER A 116 -7.63 -7.20 0.37
CA SER A 116 -7.89 -6.69 1.71
C SER A 116 -7.32 -5.29 1.88
N SER A 117 -8.12 -4.43 2.52
CA SER A 117 -7.74 -3.09 2.94
C SER A 117 -7.68 -3.06 4.47
N ALA A 118 -6.68 -2.38 5.01
CA ALA A 118 -6.60 -2.12 6.45
C ALA A 118 -7.75 -1.23 6.97
N GLU A 119 -8.52 -0.61 6.09
CA GLU A 119 -9.76 0.10 6.45
C GLU A 119 -10.79 -0.81 7.13
N SER A 120 -10.73 -2.13 6.88
CA SER A 120 -11.58 -3.13 7.51
C SER A 120 -10.96 -3.78 8.75
N GLU A 121 -9.77 -3.37 9.14
CA GLU A 121 -9.03 -3.88 10.28
C GLU A 121 -9.05 -2.87 11.45
N GLU A 122 -8.77 -3.32 12.65
CA GLU A 122 -8.64 -2.43 13.81
C GLU A 122 -7.43 -1.50 13.68
N LYS A 123 -6.35 -1.99 13.05
CA LYS A 123 -5.09 -1.26 12.83
C LYS A 123 -4.53 -1.55 11.45
N GLY A 124 -3.93 -0.52 10.83
CA GLY A 124 -3.14 -0.68 9.63
C GLY A 124 -1.72 -1.17 9.88
N LYS A 125 -0.98 -1.49 8.79
CA LYS A 125 0.44 -1.83 8.87
C LYS A 125 1.20 -0.79 9.71
N PRO A 126 2.04 -1.18 10.66
CA PRO A 126 2.73 -2.46 10.78
C PRO A 126 1.98 -3.58 11.51
N ASP A 127 0.70 -3.42 11.86
CA ASP A 127 -0.10 -4.51 12.39
C ASP A 127 -0.27 -5.62 11.32
N PRO A 128 -0.16 -6.92 11.67
CA PRO A 128 -0.23 -8.01 10.72
C PRO A 128 -1.64 -8.31 10.20
N ALA A 129 -2.70 -7.73 10.77
CA ALA A 129 -4.09 -8.11 10.52
C ALA A 129 -4.44 -8.18 9.02
N VAL A 130 -4.11 -7.14 8.24
CA VAL A 130 -4.44 -7.11 6.81
C VAL A 130 -3.78 -8.26 6.02
N TYR A 131 -2.60 -8.73 6.43
CA TYR A 131 -1.94 -9.89 5.81
C TYR A 131 -2.59 -11.20 6.24
N THR A 132 -2.90 -11.34 7.52
CA THR A 132 -3.59 -12.52 8.06
C THR A 132 -4.96 -12.69 7.39
N THR A 133 -5.75 -11.62 7.35
CA THR A 133 -7.05 -11.60 6.65
C THR A 133 -6.92 -11.95 5.16
N THR A 134 -5.87 -11.45 4.49
CA THR A 134 -5.64 -11.79 3.07
C THR A 134 -5.31 -13.27 2.89
N ALA A 135 -4.45 -13.84 3.74
CA ALA A 135 -4.10 -15.25 3.70
C ALA A 135 -5.32 -16.15 3.97
N GLU A 136 -6.17 -15.78 4.92
CA GLU A 136 -7.44 -16.46 5.19
C GLU A 136 -8.38 -16.46 3.97
N LYS A 137 -8.57 -15.31 3.32
CA LYS A 137 -9.35 -15.20 2.08
C LYS A 137 -8.80 -16.07 0.96
N LEU A 138 -7.48 -16.19 0.88
CA LEU A 138 -6.81 -17.10 -0.06
C LEU A 138 -6.94 -18.58 0.34
N ASN A 139 -7.36 -18.87 1.56
CA ASN A 139 -7.33 -20.20 2.16
C ASN A 139 -5.92 -20.81 2.09
N VAL A 140 -4.92 -20.05 2.57
CA VAL A 140 -3.50 -20.43 2.64
C VAL A 140 -2.96 -20.02 4.00
N MET A 141 -2.12 -20.85 4.62
CA MET A 141 -1.44 -20.46 5.86
C MET A 141 -0.38 -19.38 5.59
N PRO A 142 -0.26 -18.35 6.46
CA PRO A 142 0.75 -17.29 6.28
C PRO A 142 2.18 -17.82 6.06
N ALA A 143 2.56 -18.89 6.74
CA ALA A 143 3.88 -19.52 6.59
C ALA A 143 4.15 -20.07 5.17
N HIS A 144 3.13 -20.25 4.35
CA HIS A 144 3.24 -20.65 2.95
C HIS A 144 3.04 -19.47 1.98
N CYS A 145 3.07 -18.24 2.49
CA CYS A 145 2.93 -17.03 1.69
C CYS A 145 4.25 -16.27 1.57
N PHE A 146 4.45 -15.70 0.39
CA PHE A 146 5.44 -14.66 0.18
C PHE A 146 4.73 -13.30 0.17
N ALA A 147 5.29 -12.33 0.87
CA ALA A 147 4.83 -10.94 0.80
C ALA A 147 5.90 -10.10 0.11
N ILE A 148 5.53 -9.37 -0.93
CA ILE A 148 6.40 -8.43 -1.63
C ILE A 148 6.07 -7.03 -1.13
N GLU A 149 7.05 -6.33 -0.58
CA GLU A 149 6.87 -5.05 0.08
C GLU A 149 8.02 -4.09 -0.20
N ASP A 150 7.70 -2.80 -0.29
CA ASP A 150 8.64 -1.70 -0.49
C ASP A 150 8.78 -0.79 0.74
N SER A 151 7.97 -1.02 1.77
CA SER A 151 7.93 -0.20 2.98
C SER A 151 8.35 -0.97 4.24
N HIS A 152 8.99 -0.26 5.18
CA HIS A 152 9.37 -0.83 6.47
C HIS A 152 8.15 -1.36 7.24
N SER A 153 7.07 -0.58 7.30
CA SER A 153 5.83 -0.97 7.98
C SER A 153 5.16 -2.19 7.34
N GLY A 154 5.17 -2.28 6.01
CA GLY A 154 4.64 -3.43 5.28
C GLY A 154 5.46 -4.69 5.50
N MET A 155 6.79 -4.59 5.44
CA MET A 155 7.68 -5.72 5.73
C MET A 155 7.53 -6.21 7.17
N LEU A 156 7.40 -5.29 8.14
CA LEU A 156 7.19 -5.65 9.54
C LEU A 156 5.85 -6.35 9.74
N ALA A 157 4.78 -5.86 9.12
CA ALA A 157 3.46 -6.46 9.16
C ALA A 157 3.46 -7.89 8.58
N ALA A 158 4.05 -8.08 7.40
CA ALA A 158 4.14 -9.38 6.74
C ALA A 158 4.96 -10.39 7.56
N LYS A 159 6.10 -9.94 8.11
CA LYS A 159 6.94 -10.78 8.99
C LYS A 159 6.20 -11.15 10.27
N SER A 160 5.48 -10.22 10.88
CA SER A 160 4.68 -10.47 12.08
C SER A 160 3.50 -11.41 11.82
N ALA A 161 2.97 -11.42 10.58
CA ALA A 161 1.98 -12.41 10.15
C ALA A 161 2.57 -13.82 9.93
N GLY A 162 3.90 -13.97 9.97
CA GLY A 162 4.59 -15.24 9.74
C GLY A 162 4.87 -15.56 8.27
N MET A 163 4.83 -14.56 7.38
CA MET A 163 5.12 -14.72 5.96
C MET A 163 6.61 -14.59 5.65
N THR A 164 7.05 -15.15 4.53
CA THR A 164 8.37 -14.87 3.95
C THR A 164 8.33 -13.52 3.24
N VAL A 165 9.23 -12.61 3.63
CA VAL A 165 9.24 -11.24 3.13
C VAL A 165 10.27 -11.09 2.01
N LEU A 166 9.83 -10.53 0.87
CA LEU A 166 10.65 -10.10 -0.24
C LEU A 166 10.60 -8.57 -0.32
N ALA A 167 11.73 -7.90 -0.11
CA ALA A 167 11.81 -6.45 -0.25
C ALA A 167 11.90 -6.06 -1.72
N PHE A 168 10.94 -5.26 -2.20
CA PHE A 168 11.00 -4.65 -3.52
C PHE A 168 11.78 -3.34 -3.46
N THR A 169 12.94 -3.32 -4.09
CA THR A 169 13.87 -2.18 -3.98
C THR A 169 13.75 -1.19 -5.12
N ASN A 170 13.09 -1.57 -6.22
CA ASN A 170 12.96 -0.74 -7.42
C ASN A 170 14.31 -0.14 -7.88
N GLY A 171 15.35 -0.96 -7.88
CA GLY A 171 16.70 -0.56 -8.29
C GLY A 171 17.50 0.24 -7.24
N ASN A 172 16.93 0.53 -6.07
CA ASN A 172 17.62 1.22 -4.98
C ASN A 172 18.30 0.21 -4.05
N SER A 173 19.32 0.66 -3.32
CA SER A 173 19.87 -0.14 -2.22
C SER A 173 18.94 -0.06 -1.02
N MET A 174 18.49 -1.22 -0.55
CA MET A 174 17.71 -1.34 0.68
C MET A 174 18.28 -2.50 1.49
N GLU A 175 19.02 -2.18 2.55
CA GLU A 175 19.41 -3.17 3.53
C GLU A 175 18.39 -3.20 4.67
N THR A 176 17.74 -4.34 4.88
CA THR A 176 16.77 -4.52 5.94
C THR A 176 16.82 -5.93 6.51
N PRO A 177 16.84 -6.07 7.85
CA PRO A 177 16.78 -7.39 8.49
C PRO A 177 15.38 -8.00 8.46
N LEU A 178 14.39 -7.29 7.92
CA LEU A 178 13.01 -7.75 7.84
C LEU A 178 12.79 -8.67 6.64
N ALA A 179 13.50 -8.46 5.55
CA ALA A 179 13.36 -9.24 4.34
C ALA A 179 14.30 -10.44 4.32
N SER A 180 13.79 -11.58 3.86
CA SER A 180 14.57 -12.77 3.56
C SER A 180 15.24 -12.69 2.19
N TYR A 181 14.63 -11.96 1.27
CA TYR A 181 15.07 -11.84 -0.13
C TYR A 181 14.80 -10.42 -0.65
N HIS A 182 15.46 -10.07 -1.78
CA HIS A 182 15.29 -8.77 -2.41
C HIS A 182 14.92 -8.95 -3.89
N ILE A 183 13.97 -8.16 -4.37
CA ILE A 183 13.56 -8.07 -5.76
C ILE A 183 13.88 -6.66 -6.24
N THR A 184 14.68 -6.51 -7.28
CA THR A 184 15.06 -5.21 -7.84
C THR A 184 14.11 -4.74 -8.92
N ASP A 185 13.53 -5.69 -9.66
CA ASP A 185 12.56 -5.46 -10.74
C ASP A 185 11.62 -6.67 -10.87
N PHE A 186 10.51 -6.50 -11.57
CA PHE A 186 9.53 -7.56 -11.83
C PHE A 186 9.74 -8.29 -13.17
N GLY A 187 10.70 -7.84 -13.98
CA GLY A 187 10.93 -8.40 -15.32
C GLY A 187 11.73 -9.71 -15.30
N SER A 188 12.81 -9.73 -14.54
CA SER A 188 13.82 -10.78 -14.59
C SER A 188 13.71 -11.82 -13.49
N GLN A 189 12.96 -11.55 -12.41
CA GLN A 189 12.94 -12.40 -11.21
C GLN A 189 11.68 -13.27 -11.13
N THR A 190 11.86 -14.48 -10.60
CA THR A 190 10.78 -15.42 -10.28
C THR A 190 10.93 -15.92 -8.85
N ILE A 191 9.81 -16.20 -8.17
CA ILE A 191 9.81 -16.69 -6.77
C ILE A 191 10.34 -18.14 -6.67
N GLU A 192 10.53 -18.86 -7.77
CA GLU A 192 11.04 -20.25 -7.74
C GLU A 192 12.46 -20.41 -7.19
N THR A 193 13.17 -19.32 -7.08
CA THR A 193 14.56 -19.32 -6.60
C THR A 193 14.67 -19.24 -5.08
N TYR A 194 13.53 -19.27 -4.35
CA TYR A 194 13.48 -19.00 -2.91
C TYR A 194 12.86 -20.11 -2.09
#